data_55568c996239b9af08ddfe498dd413f5
#
_entry.id   55568c996239b9af08ddfe498dd413f5
#
_cell.length_a   1.000
_cell.length_b   1.000
_cell.length_c   1.000
_cell.angle_alpha   90.00
_cell.angle_beta   90.00
_cell.angle_gamma   90.00
#
_symmetry.space_group_name_H-M   'P 1'
#
loop_
_entity.id
_entity.type
_entity.pdbx_description
1 polymer ?
#
loop_
_entity_poly.entity_id
_entity_poly.type
_entity_poly.pdbx_seq_one_letter_code
_entity_poly.pdbx_strand_id
1 'polypeptide(L)'
;LHLDHCELWINPFNPNHLALGNDGGLYVSYDKGENWLHLNNIPTGEFYDITLDDQRPYNIYGGVQDNATVYGPAKEWNPHKHDPWKYLWIDPWSGGDGCVTQVDPEDPNTVYFSRQHGDGLRKDMAADTSITIGPSHKKTFKENNLRYNFVSPYFISPHDSKTLYHGANHVIKSSDRGDSWEIISGNIAESSKPEKNSWAAGAIAESELQPGLLYVGTDHGAFWTSKNGGKSWKEFSDGLPNAYIRSIQPSNFKKSRVYLTMTGINYDDFNNYMFVSENYGKTWNSITANLPNDPANVIQEDPIYKNILYAGCYRGVYISVNRGKSWNLLGNNMPAVSVADLDIQKRENELVAGTHGRGIYYLSLNPIHQAFQLNTNEKNGYHLFDIPHAEYPKQMDTSRDMDQSTITKLPISFWIPQKGTVNISIIDQNEKNTIWEMDFMANKGLNQLRWDLVIETQHSDRPYFRSYQKYIKPGTYGLQLKTNKKTMQKNLTVKNYY
;
A
#
# COMPACT_ATOMS: atom_id res chain seq x y z
N LEU A 1 -8.31 -10.46 -25.64
CA LEU A 1 -9.12 -9.52 -24.86
C LEU A 1 -9.46 -10.14 -23.51
N HIS A 2 -9.49 -9.33 -22.47
CA HIS A 2 -10.05 -9.70 -21.17
C HIS A 2 -11.58 -9.81 -21.26
N LEU A 3 -12.20 -10.43 -20.26
CA LEU A 3 -13.66 -10.51 -20.14
C LEU A 3 -14.24 -9.20 -19.57
N ASP A 4 -15.54 -9.20 -19.31
CA ASP A 4 -16.29 -8.14 -18.64
C ASP A 4 -16.09 -6.75 -19.27
N HIS A 5 -16.58 -6.64 -20.50
CA HIS A 5 -16.50 -5.40 -21.27
C HIS A 5 -17.47 -4.37 -20.71
N CYS A 6 -16.93 -3.20 -20.29
CA CYS A 6 -17.69 -2.13 -19.66
C CYS A 6 -18.16 -1.07 -20.65
N GLU A 7 -17.29 -0.64 -21.58
CA GLU A 7 -17.58 0.47 -22.48
C GLU A 7 -16.87 0.28 -23.83
N LEU A 8 -17.60 0.52 -24.92
CA LEU A 8 -17.07 0.53 -26.29
C LEU A 8 -17.29 1.90 -26.92
N TRP A 9 -16.22 2.57 -27.27
CA TRP A 9 -16.25 3.79 -28.06
C TRP A 9 -15.89 3.52 -29.51
N ILE A 10 -16.68 4.10 -30.43
CA ILE A 10 -16.44 4.04 -31.87
C ILE A 10 -16.12 5.45 -32.35
N ASN A 11 -15.00 5.60 -33.05
CA ASN A 11 -14.61 6.90 -33.61
C ASN A 11 -15.64 7.38 -34.63
N PRO A 12 -16.32 8.54 -34.42
CA PRO A 12 -17.40 9.01 -35.31
C PRO A 12 -16.90 9.39 -36.71
N PHE A 13 -15.58 9.61 -36.88
CA PHE A 13 -14.98 9.99 -38.16
C PHE A 13 -14.27 8.83 -38.85
N ASN A 14 -13.99 7.74 -38.12
CA ASN A 14 -13.35 6.55 -38.67
C ASN A 14 -13.85 5.29 -37.95
N PRO A 15 -14.86 4.59 -38.50
CA PRO A 15 -15.47 3.42 -37.85
C PRO A 15 -14.57 2.20 -37.73
N ASN A 16 -13.37 2.23 -38.32
CA ASN A 16 -12.37 1.18 -38.10
C ASN A 16 -11.66 1.34 -36.75
N HIS A 17 -11.69 2.55 -36.18
CA HIS A 17 -11.00 2.87 -34.92
C HIS A 17 -11.98 2.75 -33.75
N LEU A 18 -11.71 1.79 -32.88
CA LEU A 18 -12.48 1.47 -31.70
C LEU A 18 -11.60 1.57 -30.45
N ALA A 19 -12.21 1.92 -29.32
CA ALA A 19 -11.59 1.79 -28.01
C ALA A 19 -12.53 1.01 -27.09
N LEU A 20 -12.02 0.02 -26.38
CA LEU A 20 -12.75 -0.88 -25.50
C LEU A 20 -12.13 -0.87 -24.11
N GLY A 21 -12.93 -0.52 -23.11
CA GLY A 21 -12.59 -0.68 -21.70
C GLY A 21 -13.16 -1.98 -21.13
N ASN A 22 -12.35 -2.73 -20.42
CA ASN A 22 -12.78 -3.93 -19.69
C ASN A 22 -11.88 -4.13 -18.44
N ASP A 23 -12.09 -5.19 -17.67
CA ASP A 23 -11.36 -5.45 -16.43
C ASP A 23 -9.85 -5.70 -16.63
N GLY A 24 -9.42 -5.98 -17.86
CA GLY A 24 -7.99 -6.05 -18.23
C GLY A 24 -7.40 -4.70 -18.63
N GLY A 25 -8.19 -3.61 -18.69
CA GLY A 25 -7.73 -2.27 -19.05
C GLY A 25 -8.28 -1.74 -20.36
N LEU A 26 -7.49 -0.95 -21.08
CA LEU A 26 -7.90 -0.29 -22.32
C LEU A 26 -7.29 -1.00 -23.55
N TYR A 27 -8.17 -1.29 -24.50
CA TYR A 27 -7.81 -1.89 -25.79
C TYR A 27 -8.23 -0.98 -26.94
N VAL A 28 -7.43 -0.93 -28.00
CA VAL A 28 -7.70 -0.14 -29.21
C VAL A 28 -7.63 -1.03 -30.43
N SER A 29 -8.57 -0.89 -31.35
CA SER A 29 -8.58 -1.51 -32.67
C SER A 29 -8.57 -0.43 -33.75
N TYR A 30 -7.91 -0.72 -34.88
CA TYR A 30 -7.91 0.12 -36.07
C TYR A 30 -8.51 -0.61 -37.31
N ASP A 31 -9.10 -1.80 -37.10
CA ASP A 31 -9.65 -2.68 -38.11
C ASP A 31 -11.02 -3.25 -37.73
N LYS A 32 -11.86 -2.47 -37.08
CA LYS A 32 -13.23 -2.83 -36.62
C LYS A 32 -13.27 -3.96 -35.61
N GLY A 33 -12.21 -4.19 -34.85
CA GLY A 33 -12.14 -5.20 -33.82
C GLY A 33 -11.64 -6.57 -34.26
N GLU A 34 -11.11 -6.68 -35.51
CA GLU A 34 -10.43 -7.91 -35.93
C GLU A 34 -9.14 -8.13 -35.14
N ASN A 35 -8.38 -7.06 -34.88
CA ASN A 35 -7.20 -7.07 -34.02
C ASN A 35 -7.31 -5.98 -32.94
N TRP A 36 -6.77 -6.28 -31.76
CA TRP A 36 -6.77 -5.38 -30.62
C TRP A 36 -5.37 -5.18 -30.06
N LEU A 37 -5.00 -3.90 -29.85
CA LEU A 37 -3.80 -3.50 -29.14
C LEU A 37 -4.15 -3.20 -27.68
N HIS A 38 -3.56 -3.93 -26.75
CA HIS A 38 -3.69 -3.65 -25.31
C HIS A 38 -2.78 -2.47 -24.93
N LEU A 39 -3.38 -1.41 -24.39
CA LEU A 39 -2.63 -0.23 -23.93
C LEU A 39 -2.22 -0.43 -22.46
N ASN A 40 -1.21 -1.22 -22.24
CA ASN A 40 -0.70 -1.58 -20.90
C ASN A 40 0.26 -0.52 -20.31
N ASN A 41 0.12 0.73 -20.72
CA ASN A 41 0.91 1.86 -20.23
C ASN A 41 0.10 2.86 -19.38
N ILE A 42 -1.13 2.53 -19.09
CA ILE A 42 -2.00 3.32 -18.20
C ILE A 42 -1.82 2.76 -16.78
N PRO A 43 -1.50 3.61 -15.78
CA PRO A 43 -1.33 3.17 -14.40
C PRO A 43 -2.70 2.88 -13.76
N THR A 44 -3.28 1.74 -14.11
CA THR A 44 -4.53 1.23 -13.54
C THR A 44 -4.24 -0.07 -12.81
N GLY A 45 -4.99 -0.35 -11.75
CA GLY A 45 -4.87 -1.57 -10.96
C GLY A 45 -5.77 -1.46 -9.74
N GLU A 46 -6.66 -2.43 -9.56
CA GLU A 46 -7.72 -2.42 -8.55
C GLU A 46 -7.38 -3.44 -7.47
N PHE A 47 -6.61 -2.99 -6.47
CA PHE A 47 -6.14 -3.83 -5.39
C PHE A 47 -7.17 -3.96 -4.27
N TYR A 48 -7.34 -5.17 -3.74
CA TYR A 48 -8.10 -5.44 -2.52
C TYR A 48 -7.24 -5.43 -1.27
N ASP A 49 -6.02 -5.94 -1.39
CA ASP A 49 -5.08 -6.18 -0.29
C ASP A 49 -3.65 -6.14 -0.82
N ILE A 50 -2.69 -5.77 0.02
CA ILE A 50 -1.27 -5.84 -0.28
C ILE A 50 -0.49 -6.44 0.88
N THR A 51 0.62 -7.11 0.56
CA THR A 51 1.57 -7.64 1.54
C THR A 51 3.00 -7.44 1.05
N LEU A 52 3.92 -7.22 1.97
CA LEU A 52 5.33 -6.98 1.70
C LEU A 52 6.17 -8.13 2.25
N ASP A 53 7.20 -8.54 1.50
CA ASP A 53 8.21 -9.48 2.03
C ASP A 53 9.45 -8.74 2.56
N ASP A 54 10.40 -9.52 3.09
CA ASP A 54 11.67 -9.02 3.61
C ASP A 54 12.87 -9.31 2.69
N GLN A 55 12.65 -9.61 1.41
CA GLN A 55 13.73 -9.79 0.44
C GLN A 55 14.47 -8.46 0.15
N ARG A 56 15.51 -8.51 -0.66
CA ARG A 56 16.30 -7.33 -1.05
C ARG A 56 16.55 -7.33 -2.56
N PRO A 57 15.88 -6.44 -3.31
CA PRO A 57 14.79 -5.55 -2.88
C PRO A 57 13.59 -6.35 -2.36
N TYR A 58 12.75 -5.72 -1.52
CA TYR A 58 11.51 -6.36 -1.09
C TYR A 58 10.51 -6.43 -2.25
N ASN A 59 9.67 -7.44 -2.23
CA ASN A 59 8.56 -7.53 -3.16
C ASN A 59 7.26 -7.05 -2.53
N ILE A 60 6.39 -6.57 -3.39
CA ILE A 60 5.00 -6.26 -3.07
C ILE A 60 4.15 -7.34 -3.72
N TYR A 61 3.26 -7.90 -2.95
CA TYR A 61 2.23 -8.85 -3.41
C TYR A 61 0.88 -8.16 -3.27
N GLY A 62 -0.04 -8.39 -4.20
CA GLY A 62 -1.37 -7.82 -4.10
C GLY A 62 -2.41 -8.60 -4.87
N GLY A 63 -3.57 -8.78 -4.23
CA GLY A 63 -4.75 -9.32 -4.88
C GLY A 63 -5.45 -8.25 -5.70
N VAL A 64 -5.75 -8.54 -6.96
CA VAL A 64 -6.33 -7.60 -7.93
C VAL A 64 -7.67 -8.11 -8.42
N GLN A 65 -8.65 -7.22 -8.52
CA GLN A 65 -9.97 -7.58 -9.03
C GLN A 65 -9.84 -8.14 -10.45
N ASP A 66 -10.43 -9.31 -10.69
CA ASP A 66 -10.48 -10.07 -11.95
C ASP A 66 -9.13 -10.38 -12.62
N ASN A 67 -8.03 -10.05 -11.94
CA ASN A 67 -6.65 -10.18 -12.45
C ASN A 67 -5.73 -10.97 -11.53
N ALA A 68 -6.27 -11.93 -10.78
CA ALA A 68 -5.53 -12.80 -9.87
C ALA A 68 -4.69 -12.03 -8.82
N THR A 69 -3.67 -12.67 -8.28
CA THR A 69 -2.66 -12.04 -7.43
C THR A 69 -1.44 -11.69 -8.27
N VAL A 70 -0.92 -10.48 -8.09
CA VAL A 70 0.33 -10.04 -8.74
C VAL A 70 1.41 -9.84 -7.69
N TYR A 71 2.68 -10.01 -8.09
CA TYR A 71 3.82 -9.68 -7.23
C TYR A 71 5.02 -9.20 -8.04
N GLY A 72 5.84 -8.37 -7.43
CA GLY A 72 7.06 -7.88 -8.05
C GLY A 72 7.89 -7.02 -7.11
N PRO A 73 9.14 -6.72 -7.48
CA PRO A 73 10.05 -5.92 -6.67
C PRO A 73 9.58 -4.47 -6.57
N ALA A 74 9.67 -3.88 -5.38
CA ALA A 74 9.25 -2.51 -5.13
C ALA A 74 10.08 -1.46 -5.88
N LYS A 75 11.34 -1.75 -6.20
CA LYS A 75 12.31 -0.75 -6.69
C LYS A 75 13.10 -1.15 -7.93
N GLU A 76 13.05 -2.42 -8.33
CA GLU A 76 13.78 -2.87 -9.51
C GLU A 76 12.87 -2.86 -10.74
N TRP A 77 13.05 -1.84 -11.56
CA TRP A 77 12.51 -1.88 -12.90
C TRP A 77 13.58 -1.51 -13.91
N ASN A 78 13.86 -2.42 -14.82
CA ASN A 78 14.74 -2.18 -15.96
C ASN A 78 13.89 -2.29 -17.23
N PRO A 79 13.66 -1.17 -17.96
CA PRO A 79 12.80 -1.15 -19.15
C PRO A 79 13.31 -2.02 -20.30
N HIS A 80 14.60 -2.41 -20.27
CA HIS A 80 15.21 -3.29 -21.27
C HIS A 80 15.13 -4.78 -20.88
N LYS A 81 14.61 -5.09 -19.68
CA LYS A 81 14.26 -6.44 -19.27
C LYS A 81 12.75 -6.59 -19.34
N HIS A 82 12.30 -7.83 -19.40
CA HIS A 82 10.87 -8.12 -19.24
C HIS A 82 10.34 -7.54 -17.94
N ASP A 83 9.05 -7.20 -17.93
CA ASP A 83 8.34 -6.78 -16.73
C ASP A 83 8.67 -7.73 -15.58
N PRO A 84 9.22 -7.24 -14.45
CA PRO A 84 9.56 -8.10 -13.32
C PRO A 84 8.32 -8.58 -12.55
N TRP A 85 7.17 -7.95 -12.77
CA TRP A 85 5.92 -8.33 -12.13
C TRP A 85 5.36 -9.61 -12.73
N LYS A 86 4.84 -10.49 -11.87
CA LYS A 86 4.34 -11.82 -12.22
C LYS A 86 2.96 -12.04 -11.62
N TYR A 87 2.24 -13.00 -12.18
CA TYR A 87 0.94 -13.44 -11.71
C TYR A 87 1.05 -14.74 -10.90
N LEU A 88 0.27 -14.82 -9.84
CA LEU A 88 -0.02 -16.04 -9.09
C LEU A 88 -1.46 -16.45 -9.38
N TRP A 89 -1.61 -17.42 -10.25
CA TRP A 89 -2.93 -17.92 -10.65
C TRP A 89 -3.36 -19.08 -9.75
N ILE A 90 -4.60 -19.03 -9.26
CA ILE A 90 -5.22 -20.18 -8.56
C ILE A 90 -5.59 -21.25 -9.57
N ASP A 91 -6.19 -20.81 -10.66
CA ASP A 91 -6.54 -21.64 -11.81
C ASP A 91 -6.15 -20.88 -13.07
N PRO A 92 -5.20 -21.37 -13.86
CA PRO A 92 -4.74 -20.70 -15.07
C PRO A 92 -5.83 -20.57 -16.16
N TRP A 93 -6.95 -21.27 -16.00
CA TRP A 93 -8.03 -21.28 -16.99
C TRP A 93 -9.22 -20.39 -16.61
N SER A 94 -9.48 -20.18 -15.32
CA SER A 94 -10.67 -19.47 -14.86
C SER A 94 -10.44 -17.99 -14.51
N GLY A 95 -9.20 -17.57 -14.31
CA GLY A 95 -8.93 -16.20 -13.85
C GLY A 95 -9.54 -15.94 -12.46
N GLY A 96 -10.16 -14.79 -12.29
CA GLY A 96 -10.88 -14.37 -11.08
C GLY A 96 -10.08 -13.45 -10.19
N ASP A 97 -10.72 -12.99 -9.11
CA ASP A 97 -10.12 -12.05 -8.18
C ASP A 97 -8.98 -12.68 -7.39
N GLY A 98 -7.86 -11.95 -7.30
CA GLY A 98 -6.93 -12.12 -6.21
C GLY A 98 -7.45 -11.35 -4.99
N CYS A 99 -7.46 -11.97 -3.82
CA CYS A 99 -7.91 -11.34 -2.59
C CYS A 99 -6.72 -11.10 -1.64
N VAL A 100 -6.67 -11.80 -0.52
CA VAL A 100 -5.61 -11.65 0.49
C VAL A 100 -4.37 -12.43 0.09
N THR A 101 -3.20 -11.86 0.35
CA THR A 101 -1.90 -12.50 0.15
C THR A 101 -1.09 -12.44 1.43
N GLN A 102 -0.33 -13.50 1.73
CA GLN A 102 0.60 -13.53 2.86
C GLN A 102 1.90 -14.23 2.43
N VAL A 103 3.02 -13.75 2.91
CA VAL A 103 4.34 -14.39 2.69
C VAL A 103 4.86 -14.92 4.02
N ASP A 104 5.33 -16.16 4.04
CA ASP A 104 5.91 -16.73 5.26
C ASP A 104 7.17 -15.94 5.65
N PRO A 105 7.22 -15.30 6.83
CA PRO A 105 8.34 -14.44 7.21
C PRO A 105 9.66 -15.21 7.43
N GLU A 106 9.59 -16.53 7.64
CA GLU A 106 10.76 -17.40 7.82
C GLU A 106 11.19 -18.07 6.51
N ASP A 107 10.29 -18.17 5.52
CA ASP A 107 10.56 -18.77 4.22
C ASP A 107 9.87 -17.99 3.08
N PRO A 108 10.55 -17.04 2.44
CA PRO A 108 9.96 -16.20 1.40
C PRO A 108 9.57 -16.99 0.13
N ASN A 109 9.93 -18.27 0.01
CA ASN A 109 9.43 -19.14 -1.05
C ASN A 109 8.03 -19.69 -0.76
N THR A 110 7.57 -19.60 0.48
CA THR A 110 6.23 -20.03 0.86
C THR A 110 5.28 -18.85 0.84
N VAL A 111 4.40 -18.79 -0.18
CA VAL A 111 3.41 -17.73 -0.38
C VAL A 111 2.01 -18.31 -0.30
N TYR A 112 1.16 -17.62 0.44
CA TYR A 112 -0.27 -17.90 0.57
C TYR A 112 -1.04 -16.83 -0.20
N PHE A 113 -2.01 -17.23 -1.01
CA PHE A 113 -2.87 -16.30 -1.72
C PHE A 113 -4.26 -16.87 -1.91
N SER A 114 -5.25 -16.01 -1.95
CA SER A 114 -6.65 -16.41 -2.00
C SER A 114 -7.40 -15.73 -3.12
N ARG A 115 -8.56 -16.28 -3.42
CA ARG A 115 -9.63 -15.64 -4.18
C ARG A 115 -10.88 -15.49 -3.31
N GLN A 116 -12.00 -15.20 -3.93
CA GLN A 116 -13.27 -14.95 -3.25
C GLN A 116 -13.67 -16.11 -2.31
N HIS A 117 -14.40 -15.76 -1.25
CA HIS A 117 -15.09 -16.70 -0.37
C HIS A 117 -14.20 -17.74 0.34
N GLY A 118 -12.99 -17.32 0.72
CA GLY A 118 -12.08 -18.13 1.55
C GLY A 118 -11.40 -19.27 0.82
N ASP A 119 -11.45 -19.29 -0.49
CA ASP A 119 -10.65 -20.22 -1.30
C ASP A 119 -9.19 -19.74 -1.34
N GLY A 120 -8.24 -20.62 -1.02
CA GLY A 120 -6.85 -20.24 -0.91
C GLY A 120 -5.86 -21.35 -1.19
N LEU A 121 -4.66 -20.94 -1.59
CA LEU A 121 -3.54 -21.82 -1.92
C LEU A 121 -2.31 -21.45 -1.10
N ARG A 122 -1.47 -22.45 -0.88
CA ARG A 122 -0.08 -22.29 -0.48
C ARG A 122 0.81 -22.69 -1.67
N LYS A 123 1.69 -21.79 -2.09
CA LYS A 123 2.61 -21.98 -3.20
C LYS A 123 4.04 -22.08 -2.68
N ASP A 124 4.77 -23.07 -3.17
CA ASP A 124 6.22 -23.09 -3.15
C ASP A 124 6.75 -22.39 -4.41
N MET A 125 7.33 -21.22 -4.23
CA MET A 125 7.83 -20.37 -5.34
C MET A 125 9.06 -20.97 -6.01
N ALA A 126 9.88 -21.72 -5.27
CA ALA A 126 11.09 -22.35 -5.79
C ALA A 126 10.79 -23.61 -6.59
N ALA A 127 9.85 -24.43 -6.11
CA ALA A 127 9.40 -25.62 -6.80
C ALA A 127 8.30 -25.37 -7.85
N ASP A 128 7.74 -24.16 -7.87
CA ASP A 128 6.58 -23.78 -8.69
C ASP A 128 5.36 -24.70 -8.53
N THR A 129 5.11 -25.15 -7.29
CA THR A 129 4.00 -26.03 -6.96
C THR A 129 3.01 -25.35 -6.02
N SER A 130 1.73 -25.70 -6.14
CA SER A 130 0.67 -25.14 -5.29
C SER A 130 -0.20 -26.25 -4.72
N ILE A 131 -0.67 -26.05 -3.50
CA ILE A 131 -1.68 -26.91 -2.86
C ILE A 131 -2.84 -26.08 -2.34
N THR A 132 -4.05 -26.60 -2.48
CA THR A 132 -5.27 -25.98 -1.95
C THR A 132 -5.31 -26.16 -0.44
N ILE A 133 -5.34 -25.06 0.28
CA ILE A 133 -5.40 -25.02 1.75
C ILE A 133 -6.69 -24.41 2.29
N GLY A 134 -7.46 -23.72 1.46
CA GLY A 134 -8.69 -23.04 1.88
C GLY A 134 -9.61 -23.93 2.72
N PRO A 135 -10.08 -23.46 3.90
CA PRO A 135 -10.97 -24.27 4.75
C PRO A 135 -12.27 -24.67 4.03
N SER A 136 -12.75 -23.85 3.09
CA SER A 136 -13.95 -24.09 2.27
C SER A 136 -13.90 -25.42 1.50
N HIS A 137 -12.72 -25.90 1.13
CA HIS A 137 -12.51 -27.17 0.42
C HIS A 137 -12.43 -28.41 1.32
N LYS A 138 -12.25 -28.24 2.62
CA LYS A 138 -12.12 -29.39 3.56
C LYS A 138 -13.50 -29.95 3.88
N LYS A 139 -13.71 -31.26 3.67
CA LYS A 139 -14.97 -31.98 3.99
C LYS A 139 -15.48 -31.71 5.40
N THR A 140 -14.58 -31.63 6.37
CA THR A 140 -14.85 -31.37 7.79
C THR A 140 -15.67 -30.09 8.02
N PHE A 141 -15.60 -29.09 7.13
CA PHE A 141 -16.27 -27.80 7.30
C PHE A 141 -17.56 -27.68 6.47
N LYS A 142 -17.81 -28.56 5.53
CA LYS A 142 -19.06 -28.55 4.74
C LYS A 142 -20.30 -28.71 5.62
N GLU A 143 -20.19 -29.42 6.75
CA GLU A 143 -21.27 -29.64 7.71
C GLU A 143 -21.49 -28.44 8.65
N ASN A 144 -20.54 -27.52 8.78
CA ASN A 144 -20.59 -26.41 9.72
C ASN A 144 -21.22 -25.12 9.13
N ASN A 145 -21.76 -25.16 7.92
CA ASN A 145 -22.36 -24.00 7.24
C ASN A 145 -21.46 -22.74 7.30
N LEU A 146 -20.18 -22.90 7.03
CA LEU A 146 -19.27 -21.77 7.02
C LEU A 146 -19.66 -20.77 5.93
N ARG A 147 -19.71 -19.52 6.32
CA ARG A 147 -19.97 -18.38 5.43
C ARG A 147 -18.73 -17.49 5.43
N TYR A 148 -18.38 -16.98 4.26
CA TYR A 148 -17.22 -16.17 4.02
C TYR A 148 -17.63 -14.87 3.35
N ASN A 149 -17.02 -13.76 3.71
CA ASN A 149 -17.12 -12.55 2.92
C ASN A 149 -16.42 -12.72 1.57
N PHE A 150 -16.71 -11.85 0.62
CA PHE A 150 -16.07 -11.85 -0.69
C PHE A 150 -14.54 -11.83 -0.53
N VAL A 151 -13.98 -10.82 0.11
CA VAL A 151 -12.61 -10.82 0.59
C VAL A 151 -12.61 -11.35 2.02
N SER A 152 -12.22 -12.59 2.21
CA SER A 152 -12.16 -13.24 3.51
C SER A 152 -10.82 -13.01 4.17
N PRO A 153 -10.76 -12.39 5.37
CA PRO A 153 -9.49 -12.06 5.99
C PRO A 153 -8.79 -13.33 6.51
N TYR A 154 -7.52 -13.45 6.23
CA TYR A 154 -6.64 -14.40 6.90
C TYR A 154 -5.23 -13.82 7.05
N PHE A 155 -4.45 -14.34 7.99
CA PHE A 155 -3.08 -13.92 8.20
C PHE A 155 -2.23 -15.02 8.85
N ILE A 156 -0.89 -14.89 8.72
CA ILE A 156 0.08 -15.70 9.43
C ILE A 156 0.30 -15.10 10.81
N SER A 157 0.28 -15.92 11.87
CA SER A 157 0.58 -15.46 13.23
C SER A 157 1.96 -14.80 13.28
N PRO A 158 2.10 -13.60 13.89
CA PRO A 158 3.41 -12.96 14.07
C PRO A 158 4.31 -13.71 15.07
N HIS A 159 3.80 -14.77 15.72
CA HIS A 159 4.51 -15.55 16.73
C HIS A 159 4.92 -16.96 16.28
N ASP A 160 4.34 -17.45 15.18
CA ASP A 160 4.61 -18.77 14.63
C ASP A 160 4.21 -18.83 13.15
N SER A 161 5.16 -18.91 12.26
CA SER A 161 4.95 -18.90 10.81
C SER A 161 4.12 -20.08 10.28
N LYS A 162 3.95 -21.14 11.08
CA LYS A 162 3.11 -22.29 10.73
C LYS A 162 1.65 -22.11 11.10
N THR A 163 1.36 -21.12 11.97
CA THR A 163 0.02 -20.84 12.44
C THR A 163 -0.66 -19.80 11.54
N LEU A 164 -1.80 -20.20 10.99
CA LEU A 164 -2.69 -19.34 10.18
C LEU A 164 -4.02 -19.15 10.91
N TYR A 165 -4.57 -17.95 10.81
CA TYR A 165 -5.94 -17.65 11.24
C TYR A 165 -6.76 -17.22 10.04
N HIS A 166 -8.01 -17.69 9.96
CA HIS A 166 -8.93 -17.37 8.88
C HIS A 166 -10.29 -16.95 9.44
N GLY A 167 -10.84 -15.88 8.89
CA GLY A 167 -12.14 -15.33 9.28
C GLY A 167 -13.26 -15.81 8.37
N ALA A 168 -14.24 -16.47 8.96
CA ALA A 168 -15.53 -16.81 8.38
C ALA A 168 -16.64 -16.30 9.34
N ASN A 169 -17.84 -16.88 9.32
CA ASN A 169 -18.79 -16.68 10.45
C ASN A 169 -18.27 -17.33 11.76
N HIS A 170 -17.16 -18.03 11.67
CA HIS A 170 -16.33 -18.49 12.79
C HIS A 170 -14.89 -18.07 12.57
N VAL A 171 -14.09 -18.01 13.65
CA VAL A 171 -12.63 -17.94 13.54
C VAL A 171 -12.07 -19.34 13.44
N ILE A 172 -11.23 -19.57 12.44
CA ILE A 172 -10.65 -20.86 12.10
C ILE A 172 -9.14 -20.72 12.20
N LYS A 173 -8.48 -21.74 12.73
CA LYS A 173 -7.03 -21.77 12.94
C LYS A 173 -6.43 -23.01 12.29
N SER A 174 -5.26 -22.83 11.69
CA SER A 174 -4.33 -23.91 11.34
C SER A 174 -3.05 -23.77 12.16
N SER A 175 -2.40 -24.88 12.51
CA SER A 175 -1.08 -24.90 13.16
C SER A 175 -0.04 -25.63 12.31
N ASP A 176 -0.36 -25.91 11.06
CA ASP A 176 0.42 -26.71 10.12
C ASP A 176 0.41 -26.15 8.70
N ARG A 177 0.48 -24.80 8.59
CA ARG A 177 0.53 -24.10 7.29
C ARG A 177 -0.70 -24.34 6.39
N GLY A 178 -1.88 -24.59 6.99
CA GLY A 178 -3.14 -24.79 6.28
C GLY A 178 -3.42 -26.24 5.85
N ASP A 179 -2.58 -27.20 6.26
CA ASP A 179 -2.83 -28.62 5.95
C ASP A 179 -4.06 -29.14 6.70
N SER A 180 -4.25 -28.70 7.95
CA SER A 180 -5.46 -28.94 8.73
C SER A 180 -5.97 -27.67 9.40
N TRP A 181 -7.26 -27.67 9.73
CA TRP A 181 -7.94 -26.51 10.33
C TRP A 181 -8.84 -26.93 11.48
N GLU A 182 -8.98 -26.05 12.48
CA GLU A 182 -9.91 -26.17 13.59
C GLU A 182 -10.74 -24.89 13.78
N ILE A 183 -12.00 -25.04 14.18
CA ILE A 183 -12.85 -23.88 14.58
C ILE A 183 -12.51 -23.56 16.02
N ILE A 184 -12.12 -22.29 16.28
CA ILE A 184 -11.72 -21.82 17.60
C ILE A 184 -12.67 -20.74 18.18
N SER A 185 -13.82 -20.53 17.57
CA SER A 185 -14.85 -19.61 18.10
C SER A 185 -16.25 -20.20 17.97
N GLY A 186 -17.20 -19.64 18.72
CA GLY A 186 -18.62 -19.72 18.36
C GLY A 186 -18.90 -19.00 17.05
N ASN A 187 -20.17 -18.94 16.65
CA ASN A 187 -20.60 -18.16 15.50
C ASN A 187 -20.53 -16.66 15.83
N ILE A 188 -19.52 -15.97 15.33
CA ILE A 188 -19.29 -14.54 15.59
C ILE A 188 -20.28 -13.62 14.85
N ALA A 189 -20.98 -14.16 13.85
CA ALA A 189 -22.03 -13.46 13.13
C ALA A 189 -23.35 -13.41 13.93
N GLU A 190 -23.53 -14.28 14.91
CA GLU A 190 -24.61 -14.23 15.90
C GLU A 190 -24.19 -13.31 17.06
N SER A 191 -24.29 -12.01 16.82
CA SER A 191 -23.88 -10.98 17.78
C SER A 191 -25.07 -10.29 18.44
N SER A 192 -24.79 -9.44 19.44
CA SER A 192 -25.77 -8.57 20.09
C SER A 192 -26.34 -7.47 19.19
N LYS A 193 -25.77 -7.27 18.01
CA LYS A 193 -26.23 -6.28 17.03
C LYS A 193 -27.60 -6.66 16.48
N PRO A 194 -28.52 -5.69 16.35
CA PRO A 194 -29.94 -5.97 16.05
C PRO A 194 -30.20 -6.46 14.61
N GLU A 195 -29.27 -6.25 13.72
CA GLU A 195 -29.44 -6.65 12.31
C GLU A 195 -29.00 -8.10 12.08
N LYS A 196 -29.95 -8.88 11.57
CA LYS A 196 -29.80 -10.33 11.39
C LYS A 196 -28.96 -10.75 10.17
N ASN A 197 -28.31 -9.81 9.48
CA ASN A 197 -27.66 -10.09 8.19
C ASN A 197 -26.13 -10.11 8.25
N SER A 198 -25.51 -10.18 9.47
CA SER A 198 -24.06 -10.38 9.55
C SER A 198 -23.69 -11.68 8.85
N TRP A 199 -22.76 -11.58 7.90
CA TRP A 199 -22.38 -12.71 7.09
C TRP A 199 -21.17 -13.42 7.67
N ALA A 200 -20.08 -12.65 7.89
CA ALA A 200 -18.81 -13.19 8.32
C ALA A 200 -17.86 -12.13 8.89
N ALA A 201 -16.66 -12.54 9.25
CA ALA A 201 -15.57 -11.66 9.59
C ALA A 201 -15.19 -10.74 8.43
N GLY A 202 -15.05 -9.44 8.73
CA GLY A 202 -14.53 -8.43 7.82
C GLY A 202 -13.04 -8.17 8.05
N ALA A 203 -12.58 -8.31 9.29
CA ALA A 203 -11.18 -8.17 9.67
C ALA A 203 -10.84 -9.09 10.85
N ILE A 204 -9.59 -9.55 10.88
CA ILE A 204 -9.04 -10.37 11.96
C ILE A 204 -7.57 -9.99 12.19
N ALA A 205 -7.13 -9.97 13.47
CA ALA A 205 -5.74 -9.67 13.80
C ALA A 205 -5.30 -10.35 15.10
N GLU A 206 -3.99 -10.64 15.21
CA GLU A 206 -3.32 -11.03 16.44
C GLU A 206 -2.36 -9.91 16.88
N SER A 207 -2.26 -9.67 18.17
CA SER A 207 -1.31 -8.69 18.72
C SER A 207 0.13 -9.17 18.60
N GLU A 208 1.02 -8.40 17.99
CA GLU A 208 2.46 -8.69 17.99
C GLU A 208 3.06 -8.70 19.41
N LEU A 209 2.43 -8.03 20.38
CA LEU A 209 2.91 -7.94 21.77
C LEU A 209 2.47 -9.07 22.67
N GLN A 210 1.52 -9.91 22.24
CA GLN A 210 0.98 -10.97 23.09
C GLN A 210 0.42 -12.11 22.23
N PRO A 211 1.07 -13.29 22.23
CA PRO A 211 0.55 -14.48 21.58
C PRO A 211 -0.87 -14.84 22.07
N GLY A 212 -1.75 -15.19 21.13
CA GLY A 212 -3.13 -15.57 21.42
C GLY A 212 -4.06 -14.44 21.86
N LEU A 213 -3.62 -13.17 21.78
CA LEU A 213 -4.50 -12.02 21.89
C LEU A 213 -5.06 -11.72 20.49
N LEU A 214 -6.26 -12.22 20.24
CA LEU A 214 -6.92 -12.17 18.95
C LEU A 214 -8.10 -11.18 18.98
N TYR A 215 -8.32 -10.53 17.86
CA TYR A 215 -9.43 -9.65 17.60
C TYR A 215 -10.10 -10.02 16.28
N VAL A 216 -11.42 -9.96 16.24
CA VAL A 216 -12.18 -10.13 15.01
C VAL A 216 -13.34 -9.14 14.94
N GLY A 217 -13.56 -8.57 13.77
CA GLY A 217 -14.65 -7.66 13.46
C GLY A 217 -15.48 -8.21 12.31
N THR A 218 -16.80 -8.00 12.37
CA THR A 218 -17.71 -8.48 11.34
C THR A 218 -18.16 -7.38 10.39
N ASP A 219 -18.77 -7.79 9.29
CA ASP A 219 -19.40 -6.91 8.29
C ASP A 219 -20.60 -6.11 8.80
N HIS A 220 -21.05 -6.37 10.06
CA HIS A 220 -22.12 -5.64 10.76
C HIS A 220 -21.65 -4.84 11.96
N GLY A 221 -20.33 -4.77 12.19
CA GLY A 221 -19.76 -3.99 13.28
C GLY A 221 -19.76 -4.70 14.62
N ALA A 222 -19.96 -6.02 14.69
CA ALA A 222 -19.68 -6.78 15.90
C ALA A 222 -18.17 -6.96 16.06
N PHE A 223 -17.67 -6.68 17.27
CA PHE A 223 -16.25 -6.78 17.61
C PHE A 223 -16.01 -7.74 18.75
N TRP A 224 -15.13 -8.69 18.54
CA TRP A 224 -14.83 -9.76 19.48
C TRP A 224 -13.36 -9.80 19.84
N THR A 225 -13.07 -10.15 21.08
CA THR A 225 -11.70 -10.32 21.60
C THR A 225 -11.53 -11.69 22.26
N SER A 226 -10.46 -12.38 21.94
CA SER A 226 -9.94 -13.51 22.71
C SER A 226 -8.56 -13.17 23.27
N LYS A 227 -8.29 -13.56 24.53
CA LYS A 227 -6.99 -13.35 25.20
C LYS A 227 -6.22 -14.65 25.45
N ASN A 228 -6.71 -15.75 24.91
CA ASN A 228 -6.22 -17.11 25.23
C ASN A 228 -6.21 -18.02 24.01
N GLY A 229 -5.89 -17.46 22.83
CA GLY A 229 -5.72 -18.21 21.59
C GLY A 229 -7.00 -18.81 21.04
N GLY A 230 -8.15 -18.12 21.25
CA GLY A 230 -9.45 -18.58 20.74
C GLY A 230 -10.20 -19.50 21.67
N LYS A 231 -9.66 -19.90 22.85
CA LYS A 231 -10.36 -20.76 23.81
C LYS A 231 -11.63 -20.15 24.38
N SER A 232 -11.68 -18.82 24.47
CA SER A 232 -12.89 -18.06 24.83
C SER A 232 -12.89 -16.70 24.15
N TRP A 233 -14.09 -16.24 23.79
CA TRP A 233 -14.31 -14.98 23.11
C TRP A 233 -15.30 -14.13 23.89
N LYS A 234 -15.12 -12.81 23.80
CA LYS A 234 -16.03 -11.83 24.38
C LYS A 234 -16.32 -10.73 23.38
N GLU A 235 -17.61 -10.43 23.21
CA GLU A 235 -18.07 -9.33 22.38
C GLU A 235 -17.92 -7.99 23.10
N PHE A 236 -17.50 -6.97 22.36
CA PHE A 236 -17.33 -5.59 22.82
C PHE A 236 -17.76 -4.59 21.73
N SER A 237 -18.99 -4.71 21.27
CA SER A 237 -19.56 -3.93 20.16
C SER A 237 -20.24 -2.64 20.62
N ASP A 238 -20.35 -2.39 21.92
CA ASP A 238 -21.02 -1.22 22.46
C ASP A 238 -20.31 0.08 22.02
N GLY A 239 -21.09 1.04 21.50
CA GLY A 239 -20.59 2.31 21.01
C GLY A 239 -20.02 2.28 19.57
N LEU A 240 -19.96 1.13 18.92
CA LEU A 240 -19.65 1.01 17.51
C LEU A 240 -20.92 1.10 16.63
N PRO A 241 -20.88 1.75 15.46
CA PRO A 241 -21.99 1.76 14.52
C PRO A 241 -22.24 0.38 13.90
N ASN A 242 -23.41 0.21 13.27
CA ASN A 242 -23.67 -0.94 12.40
C ASN A 242 -23.05 -0.69 11.03
N ALA A 243 -21.77 -0.99 10.90
CA ALA A 243 -21.00 -0.76 9.70
C ALA A 243 -19.92 -1.84 9.55
N TYR A 244 -19.45 -2.06 8.35
CA TYR A 244 -18.45 -3.07 8.05
C TYR A 244 -17.12 -2.74 8.72
N ILE A 245 -16.58 -3.60 9.61
CA ILE A 245 -15.23 -3.46 10.17
C ILE A 245 -14.22 -3.89 9.09
N ARG A 246 -13.49 -2.91 8.55
CA ARG A 246 -12.56 -3.10 7.42
C ARG A 246 -11.14 -3.44 7.85
N SER A 247 -10.68 -2.85 8.96
CA SER A 247 -9.32 -3.06 9.45
C SER A 247 -9.29 -3.08 10.96
N ILE A 248 -8.46 -3.94 11.53
CA ILE A 248 -8.14 -4.01 12.96
C ILE A 248 -6.62 -3.99 13.09
N GLN A 249 -6.11 -2.99 13.81
CA GLN A 249 -4.68 -2.82 14.06
C GLN A 249 -4.41 -2.86 15.58
N PRO A 250 -3.95 -3.99 16.13
CA PRO A 250 -3.41 -4.04 17.48
C PRO A 250 -2.16 -3.15 17.58
N SER A 251 -2.03 -2.39 18.68
CA SER A 251 -0.91 -1.46 18.84
C SER A 251 0.44 -2.19 19.02
N ASN A 252 1.47 -1.67 18.35
CA ASN A 252 2.85 -2.12 18.48
C ASN A 252 3.51 -1.66 19.80
N PHE A 253 2.87 -0.75 20.56
CA PHE A 253 3.44 -0.14 21.78
C PHE A 253 2.68 -0.43 23.05
N LYS A 254 1.41 -0.86 22.96
CA LYS A 254 0.56 -1.11 24.13
C LYS A 254 -0.40 -2.26 23.86
N LYS A 255 -0.15 -3.41 24.47
CA LYS A 255 -0.95 -4.65 24.27
C LYS A 255 -2.45 -4.50 24.47
N SER A 256 -2.92 -3.54 25.27
CA SER A 256 -4.34 -3.30 25.49
C SER A 256 -4.98 -2.34 24.50
N ARG A 257 -4.18 -1.73 23.61
CA ARG A 257 -4.68 -0.80 22.62
C ARG A 257 -4.94 -1.52 21.30
N VAL A 258 -6.05 -1.18 20.69
CA VAL A 258 -6.41 -1.62 19.33
C VAL A 258 -7.13 -0.48 18.63
N TYR A 259 -6.80 -0.33 17.35
CA TYR A 259 -7.47 0.59 16.43
C TYR A 259 -8.36 -0.20 15.48
N LEU A 260 -9.41 0.44 14.98
CA LEU A 260 -10.22 -0.13 13.90
C LEU A 260 -10.76 0.96 12.97
N THR A 261 -11.03 0.55 11.73
CA THR A 261 -11.78 1.33 10.76
C THR A 261 -13.07 0.61 10.40
N MET A 262 -14.10 1.39 10.06
CA MET A 262 -15.36 0.86 9.60
C MET A 262 -15.85 1.67 8.40
N THR A 263 -16.65 1.04 7.54
CA THR A 263 -17.31 1.71 6.41
C THR A 263 -18.78 1.35 6.35
N GLY A 264 -19.61 2.34 6.09
CA GLY A 264 -21.05 2.20 5.86
C GLY A 264 -21.45 2.36 4.40
N ILE A 265 -20.49 2.42 3.47
CA ILE A 265 -20.75 2.75 2.04
C ILE A 265 -21.78 1.83 1.41
N ASN A 266 -21.79 0.55 1.76
CA ASN A 266 -22.80 -0.40 1.25
C ASN A 266 -24.24 -0.04 1.70
N TYR A 267 -24.40 0.92 2.59
CA TYR A 267 -25.66 1.42 3.13
C TYR A 267 -25.84 2.92 2.89
N ASP A 268 -25.15 3.49 1.88
CA ASP A 268 -25.14 4.93 1.57
C ASP A 268 -24.66 5.82 2.72
N ASP A 269 -23.90 5.26 3.66
CA ASP A 269 -23.31 5.98 4.77
C ASP A 269 -21.82 6.28 4.48
N PHE A 270 -21.53 7.53 4.16
CA PHE A 270 -20.20 8.05 3.84
C PHE A 270 -19.49 8.69 5.03
N ASN A 271 -19.97 8.49 6.24
CA ASN A 271 -19.29 8.98 7.43
C ASN A 271 -17.97 8.26 7.66
N ASN A 272 -17.06 8.97 8.28
CA ASN A 272 -15.76 8.44 8.62
C ASN A 272 -15.81 7.75 10.00
N TYR A 273 -15.50 6.49 10.04
CA TYR A 273 -15.51 5.66 11.24
C TYR A 273 -14.12 5.12 11.53
N MET A 274 -13.40 5.78 12.43
CA MET A 274 -12.15 5.30 13.00
C MET A 274 -12.20 5.39 14.52
N PHE A 275 -11.80 4.32 15.17
CA PHE A 275 -11.88 4.21 16.63
C PHE A 275 -10.57 3.67 17.23
N VAL A 276 -10.32 4.04 18.48
CA VAL A 276 -9.30 3.45 19.33
C VAL A 276 -9.92 2.94 20.63
N SER A 277 -9.52 1.75 21.02
CA SER A 277 -9.74 1.22 22.36
C SER A 277 -8.41 1.15 23.12
N GLU A 278 -8.39 1.58 24.37
CA GLU A 278 -7.22 1.49 25.25
C GLU A 278 -7.28 0.28 26.19
N ASN A 279 -8.34 -0.55 26.09
CA ASN A 279 -8.68 -1.59 27.05
C ASN A 279 -9.21 -2.88 26.41
N TYR A 280 -8.56 -3.31 25.28
CA TYR A 280 -8.86 -4.55 24.56
C TYR A 280 -10.24 -4.57 23.89
N GLY A 281 -10.73 -3.44 23.41
CA GLY A 281 -12.03 -3.32 22.75
C GLY A 281 -13.21 -3.05 23.67
N LYS A 282 -13.02 -2.99 25.02
CA LYS A 282 -14.13 -2.82 25.96
C LYS A 282 -14.85 -1.48 25.82
N THR A 283 -14.11 -0.42 25.47
CA THR A 283 -14.66 0.91 25.20
C THR A 283 -13.95 1.53 24.03
N TRP A 284 -14.66 2.35 23.26
CA TRP A 284 -14.19 2.94 22.03
C TRP A 284 -14.25 4.46 22.08
N ASN A 285 -13.24 5.11 21.52
CA ASN A 285 -13.19 6.55 21.31
C ASN A 285 -12.94 6.82 19.83
N SER A 286 -13.71 7.73 19.25
CA SER A 286 -13.48 8.18 17.87
C SER A 286 -12.17 8.96 17.77
N ILE A 287 -11.46 8.72 16.67
CA ILE A 287 -10.20 9.39 16.31
C ILE A 287 -10.26 10.06 14.93
N THR A 288 -11.45 10.34 14.44
CA THR A 288 -11.66 10.97 13.12
C THR A 288 -11.34 12.46 13.10
N ALA A 289 -11.52 13.15 14.25
CA ALA A 289 -11.20 14.58 14.45
C ALA A 289 -11.60 15.49 13.27
N ASN A 290 -10.61 16.07 12.59
CA ASN A 290 -10.78 16.99 11.45
C ASN A 290 -10.75 16.31 10.08
N LEU A 291 -10.82 14.97 10.00
CA LEU A 291 -10.94 14.31 8.71
C LEU A 291 -12.21 14.77 7.99
N PRO A 292 -12.15 14.96 6.67
CA PRO A 292 -13.37 15.16 5.89
C PRO A 292 -14.26 13.91 5.95
N ASN A 293 -15.51 14.00 5.47
CA ASN A 293 -16.32 12.82 5.22
C ASN A 293 -15.70 12.02 4.07
N ASP A 294 -14.79 11.13 4.44
CA ASP A 294 -13.95 10.35 3.56
C ASP A 294 -13.71 8.99 4.25
N PRO A 295 -14.58 7.99 4.04
CA PRO A 295 -14.54 6.73 4.75
C PRO A 295 -13.15 6.08 4.74
N ALA A 296 -12.73 5.57 5.88
CA ALA A 296 -11.43 4.91 6.04
C ALA A 296 -11.56 3.39 5.84
N ASN A 297 -10.71 2.82 4.99
CA ASN A 297 -10.60 1.38 4.81
C ASN A 297 -9.60 0.76 5.77
N VAL A 298 -8.47 1.41 6.00
CA VAL A 298 -7.35 0.83 6.74
C VAL A 298 -6.69 1.86 7.65
N ILE A 299 -6.16 1.39 8.77
CA ILE A 299 -5.34 2.18 9.69
C ILE A 299 -4.08 1.40 10.05
N GLN A 300 -2.93 2.09 10.08
CA GLN A 300 -1.64 1.54 10.47
C GLN A 300 -0.99 2.42 11.54
N GLU A 301 -0.47 1.79 12.60
CA GLU A 301 0.37 2.47 13.60
C GLU A 301 1.82 2.45 13.13
N ASP A 302 2.51 3.60 13.19
CA ASP A 302 3.93 3.68 12.86
C ASP A 302 4.77 2.74 13.73
N PRO A 303 5.68 1.94 13.15
CA PRO A 303 6.42 0.95 13.93
C PRO A 303 7.46 1.56 14.89
N ILE A 304 7.82 2.84 14.70
CA ILE A 304 8.86 3.52 15.50
C ILE A 304 8.25 4.57 16.44
N TYR A 305 7.22 5.28 16.00
CA TYR A 305 6.64 6.42 16.73
C TYR A 305 5.20 6.19 17.12
N LYS A 306 4.95 5.81 18.37
CA LYS A 306 3.64 5.52 18.96
C LYS A 306 2.55 6.61 18.79
N ASN A 307 2.92 7.81 18.36
CA ASN A 307 2.00 8.92 18.16
C ASN A 307 1.66 9.14 16.69
N ILE A 308 2.29 8.41 15.79
CA ILE A 308 2.06 8.52 14.35
C ILE A 308 1.13 7.39 13.90
N LEU A 309 0.09 7.76 13.18
CA LEU A 309 -0.88 6.86 12.54
C LEU A 309 -1.02 7.24 11.08
N TYR A 310 -1.24 6.25 10.25
CA TYR A 310 -1.58 6.39 8.83
C TYR A 310 -2.98 5.83 8.60
N ALA A 311 -3.81 6.51 7.83
CA ALA A 311 -5.14 6.04 7.46
C ALA A 311 -5.32 6.08 5.94
N GLY A 312 -5.69 4.95 5.36
CA GLY A 312 -6.09 4.84 3.96
C GLY A 312 -7.58 5.08 3.83
N CYS A 313 -7.95 6.17 3.16
CA CYS A 313 -9.32 6.61 2.96
C CYS A 313 -9.70 6.56 1.47
N TYR A 314 -10.94 6.91 1.13
CA TYR A 314 -11.45 6.87 -0.25
C TYR A 314 -10.83 7.92 -1.18
N ARG A 315 -10.14 8.93 -0.65
CA ARG A 315 -9.50 9.99 -1.47
C ARG A 315 -8.00 10.11 -1.23
N GLY A 316 -7.39 9.15 -0.53
CA GLY A 316 -5.97 9.16 -0.30
C GLY A 316 -5.54 8.68 1.08
N VAL A 317 -4.26 8.87 1.37
CA VAL A 317 -3.66 8.52 2.66
C VAL A 317 -3.60 9.78 3.54
N TYR A 318 -3.99 9.63 4.79
CA TYR A 318 -3.86 10.68 5.81
C TYR A 318 -2.87 10.25 6.89
N ILE A 319 -2.21 11.24 7.48
CA ILE A 319 -1.28 11.06 8.60
C ILE A 319 -1.77 11.83 9.83
N SER A 320 -1.68 11.20 10.98
CA SER A 320 -1.77 11.87 12.28
C SER A 320 -0.44 11.72 13.01
N VAL A 321 0.08 12.81 13.58
CA VAL A 321 1.29 12.81 14.41
C VAL A 321 0.97 12.95 15.90
N ASN A 322 -0.30 12.80 16.28
CA ASN A 322 -0.80 12.99 17.65
C ASN A 322 -1.90 11.99 18.02
N ARG A 323 -1.82 10.77 17.49
CA ARG A 323 -2.74 9.65 17.73
C ARG A 323 -4.20 9.97 17.39
N GLY A 324 -4.44 10.50 16.20
CA GLY A 324 -5.78 10.76 15.70
C GLY A 324 -6.46 12.02 16.24
N LYS A 325 -5.76 12.86 17.04
CA LYS A 325 -6.31 14.16 17.48
C LYS A 325 -6.38 15.19 16.35
N SER A 326 -5.58 15.03 15.32
CA SER A 326 -5.69 15.77 14.05
C SER A 326 -5.03 14.97 12.93
N TRP A 327 -5.51 15.20 11.71
CA TRP A 327 -5.07 14.51 10.51
C TRP A 327 -4.71 15.51 9.42
N ASN A 328 -3.76 15.13 8.56
CA ASN A 328 -3.38 15.86 7.37
C ASN A 328 -3.27 14.89 6.20
N LEU A 329 -3.61 15.35 4.99
CA LEU A 329 -3.40 14.56 3.78
C LEU A 329 -1.89 14.29 3.62
N LEU A 330 -1.54 13.04 3.34
CA LEU A 330 -0.15 12.61 3.16
C LEU A 330 0.19 12.56 1.66
N GLY A 331 1.19 13.34 1.27
CA GLY A 331 1.63 13.45 -0.11
C GLY A 331 0.78 14.43 -0.94
N ASN A 332 1.23 14.69 -2.16
CA ASN A 332 0.60 15.64 -3.08
C ASN A 332 0.62 15.17 -4.54
N ASN A 333 1.15 13.98 -4.80
CA ASN A 333 1.27 13.39 -6.14
C ASN A 333 0.41 12.13 -6.34
N MET A 334 -0.26 11.65 -5.30
CA MET A 334 -1.26 10.60 -5.40
C MET A 334 -2.59 11.27 -5.81
N PRO A 335 -3.26 10.80 -6.87
CA PRO A 335 -4.59 11.30 -7.22
C PRO A 335 -5.61 10.95 -6.12
N ALA A 336 -6.76 11.59 -6.13
CA ALA A 336 -7.86 11.19 -5.28
C ALA A 336 -8.34 9.80 -5.74
N VAL A 337 -8.04 8.78 -4.94
CA VAL A 337 -8.36 7.37 -5.20
C VAL A 337 -8.56 6.64 -3.88
N SER A 338 -9.44 5.65 -3.88
CA SER A 338 -9.65 4.82 -2.70
C SER A 338 -8.40 4.00 -2.40
N VAL A 339 -7.90 4.12 -1.19
CA VAL A 339 -6.81 3.31 -0.65
C VAL A 339 -7.43 2.07 -0.03
N ALA A 340 -7.21 0.92 -0.65
CA ALA A 340 -7.77 -0.34 -0.20
C ALA A 340 -7.03 -0.88 1.02
N ASP A 341 -5.69 -0.80 0.98
CA ASP A 341 -4.84 -1.30 2.04
C ASP A 341 -3.53 -0.51 2.18
N LEU A 342 -2.91 -0.60 3.37
CA LEU A 342 -1.63 -0.01 3.72
C LEU A 342 -0.75 -1.04 4.41
N ASP A 343 0.51 -1.13 4.00
CA ASP A 343 1.52 -1.92 4.70
C ASP A 343 2.82 -1.14 4.85
N ILE A 344 3.64 -1.48 5.85
CA ILE A 344 4.90 -0.79 6.16
C ILE A 344 6.07 -1.77 6.10
N GLN A 345 6.94 -1.57 5.12
CA GLN A 345 8.23 -2.28 5.08
C GLN A 345 9.13 -1.72 6.19
N LYS A 346 9.20 -2.44 7.30
CA LYS A 346 9.82 -1.96 8.55
C LYS A 346 11.34 -1.69 8.39
N ARG A 347 12.06 -2.52 7.62
CA ARG A 347 13.50 -2.38 7.38
C ARG A 347 13.84 -1.18 6.50
N GLU A 348 13.10 -0.97 5.42
CA GLU A 348 13.32 0.14 4.48
C GLU A 348 12.67 1.44 4.97
N ASN A 349 11.82 1.33 6.00
CA ASN A 349 11.04 2.44 6.55
C ASN A 349 10.18 3.11 5.47
N GLU A 350 9.38 2.29 4.77
CA GLU A 350 8.54 2.72 3.66
C GLU A 350 7.08 2.30 3.89
N LEU A 351 6.18 3.26 3.69
CA LEU A 351 4.74 3.03 3.65
C LEU A 351 4.35 2.72 2.21
N VAL A 352 3.63 1.63 2.00
CA VAL A 352 3.09 1.21 0.71
C VAL A 352 1.57 1.26 0.78
N ALA A 353 0.93 1.78 -0.27
CA ALA A 353 -0.51 1.91 -0.39
C ALA A 353 -1.00 1.18 -1.65
N GLY A 354 -1.81 0.17 -1.47
CA GLY A 354 -2.60 -0.46 -2.53
C GLY A 354 -3.86 0.33 -2.77
N THR A 355 -4.16 0.69 -4.02
CA THR A 355 -5.31 1.51 -4.36
C THR A 355 -6.32 0.74 -5.20
N HIS A 356 -7.58 1.12 -5.07
CA HIS A 356 -8.67 0.57 -5.85
C HIS A 356 -8.83 1.40 -7.14
N GLY A 357 -8.00 1.10 -8.15
CA GLY A 357 -8.09 1.67 -9.49
C GLY A 357 -6.86 2.46 -10.00
N ARG A 358 -5.83 2.73 -9.17
CA ARG A 358 -4.64 3.49 -9.57
C ARG A 358 -3.31 2.82 -9.22
N GLY A 359 -3.33 1.49 -9.06
CA GLY A 359 -2.12 0.73 -8.76
C GLY A 359 -1.59 0.96 -7.35
N ILE A 360 -0.27 0.96 -7.20
CA ILE A 360 0.42 1.00 -5.92
C ILE A 360 1.27 2.26 -5.81
N TYR A 361 1.29 2.86 -4.62
CA TYR A 361 2.15 3.99 -4.26
C TYR A 361 3.01 3.62 -3.07
N TYR A 362 4.22 4.15 -3.02
CA TYR A 362 5.07 4.03 -1.84
C TYR A 362 5.68 5.38 -1.45
N LEU A 363 6.00 5.53 -0.16
CA LEU A 363 6.58 6.72 0.43
C LEU A 363 7.61 6.36 1.49
N SER A 364 8.82 6.93 1.43
CA SER A 364 9.77 6.82 2.54
C SER A 364 9.28 7.58 3.77
N LEU A 365 9.29 6.92 4.92
CA LEU A 365 8.90 7.51 6.21
C LEU A 365 10.04 8.29 6.87
N ASN A 366 11.28 8.15 6.40
CA ASN A 366 12.45 8.83 6.98
C ASN A 366 12.29 10.35 7.11
N PRO A 367 11.82 11.10 6.08
CA PRO A 367 11.61 12.53 6.22
C PRO A 367 10.51 12.89 7.22
N ILE A 368 9.49 12.05 7.36
CA ILE A 368 8.41 12.23 8.32
C ILE A 368 8.95 12.05 9.74
N HIS A 369 9.71 10.99 9.97
CA HIS A 369 10.35 10.70 11.26
C HIS A 369 11.33 11.81 11.67
N GLN A 370 12.16 12.29 10.75
CA GLN A 370 13.06 13.41 11.00
C GLN A 370 12.27 14.70 11.33
N ALA A 371 11.21 15.01 10.56
CA ALA A 371 10.36 16.16 10.83
C ALA A 371 9.61 16.05 12.17
N PHE A 372 9.23 14.84 12.57
CA PHE A 372 8.59 14.61 13.85
C PHE A 372 9.53 14.85 15.04
N GLN A 373 10.81 14.58 14.88
CA GLN A 373 11.84 14.83 15.89
C GLN A 373 12.19 16.32 16.07
N LEU A 374 11.89 17.17 15.07
CA LEU A 374 12.16 18.61 15.20
C LEU A 374 11.42 19.20 16.42
N ASN A 375 12.17 19.90 17.27
CA ASN A 375 11.60 20.66 18.39
C ASN A 375 10.84 21.91 17.90
N THR A 376 10.17 22.61 18.81
CA THR A 376 9.35 23.78 18.47
C THR A 376 10.17 24.90 17.80
N ASN A 377 11.41 25.12 18.24
CA ASN A 377 12.28 26.16 17.66
C ASN A 377 12.71 25.79 16.23
N GLU A 378 13.03 24.51 15.99
CA GLU A 378 13.37 23.99 14.67
C GLU A 378 12.19 24.02 13.71
N LYS A 379 10.97 23.73 14.15
CA LYS A 379 9.74 23.85 13.37
C LYS A 379 9.40 25.29 12.97
N ASN A 380 9.85 26.27 13.74
CA ASN A 380 9.77 27.69 13.41
C ASN A 380 10.89 28.15 12.47
N GLY A 381 11.87 27.29 12.19
CA GLY A 381 13.00 27.55 11.31
C GLY A 381 12.89 26.81 9.96
N TYR A 382 13.99 26.88 9.22
CA TYR A 382 14.19 26.16 7.96
C TYR A 382 15.14 25.00 8.22
N HIS A 383 14.81 23.83 7.67
CA HIS A 383 15.61 22.61 7.86
C HIS A 383 15.74 21.84 6.54
N LEU A 384 16.95 21.45 6.18
CA LEU A 384 17.27 20.54 5.07
C LEU A 384 17.58 19.17 5.69
N PHE A 385 16.78 18.15 5.37
CA PHE A 385 16.97 16.79 5.89
C PHE A 385 18.15 16.08 5.22
N ASP A 386 18.52 14.94 5.76
CA ASP A 386 19.59 14.14 5.20
C ASP A 386 19.24 13.69 3.79
N ILE A 387 20.24 13.79 2.91
CA ILE A 387 20.08 13.44 1.49
C ILE A 387 20.55 11.99 1.34
N PRO A 388 19.69 11.08 0.86
CA PRO A 388 20.13 9.73 0.52
C PRO A 388 21.17 9.82 -0.62
N HIS A 389 22.05 8.83 -0.71
CA HIS A 389 22.94 8.77 -1.87
C HIS A 389 22.10 8.46 -3.12
N ALA A 390 22.48 9.07 -4.23
CA ALA A 390 21.95 8.76 -5.54
C ALA A 390 22.77 7.64 -6.18
N GLU A 391 22.08 6.76 -6.90
CA GLU A 391 22.71 5.72 -7.70
C GLU A 391 22.69 6.12 -9.16
N TYR A 392 23.85 6.14 -9.80
CA TYR A 392 24.00 6.43 -11.22
C TYR A 392 23.87 5.14 -12.03
N PRO A 393 22.86 4.98 -12.89
CA PRO A 393 22.67 3.76 -13.65
C PRO A 393 23.83 3.50 -14.62
N LYS A 394 24.33 2.28 -14.64
CA LYS A 394 25.47 1.82 -15.44
C LYS A 394 25.29 2.01 -16.98
N GLN A 395 24.05 2.16 -17.46
CA GLN A 395 23.71 2.24 -18.89
C GLN A 395 23.48 3.66 -19.42
N MET A 396 23.62 4.69 -18.61
CA MET A 396 23.37 6.07 -19.05
C MET A 396 24.36 6.59 -20.11
N ASP A 397 25.54 5.98 -20.27
CA ASP A 397 26.55 6.45 -21.23
C ASP A 397 26.33 6.00 -22.68
N THR A 398 25.40 5.09 -22.97
CA THR A 398 25.35 4.44 -24.29
C THR A 398 23.99 4.36 -24.97
N SER A 399 22.86 4.73 -24.36
CA SER A 399 21.58 4.48 -24.97
C SER A 399 20.85 5.71 -25.48
N ARG A 400 20.51 5.68 -26.76
CA ARG A 400 19.62 6.63 -27.44
C ARG A 400 18.13 6.45 -27.07
N ASP A 401 17.79 5.44 -26.23
CA ASP A 401 16.42 4.95 -26.06
C ASP A 401 16.00 4.73 -24.59
N MET A 402 16.62 5.40 -23.62
CA MET A 402 16.17 5.27 -22.23
C MET A 402 14.85 6.02 -22.00
N ASP A 403 13.83 5.28 -21.59
CA ASP A 403 12.60 5.86 -21.06
C ASP A 403 12.91 6.57 -19.73
N GLN A 404 12.51 7.83 -19.63
CA GLN A 404 12.73 8.68 -18.45
C GLN A 404 12.06 8.14 -17.17
N SER A 405 11.11 7.22 -17.32
CA SER A 405 10.39 6.61 -16.19
C SER A 405 11.26 5.71 -15.30
N THR A 406 12.44 5.28 -15.80
CA THR A 406 13.30 4.27 -15.14
C THR A 406 14.40 4.82 -14.25
N ILE A 407 14.57 6.13 -14.24
CA ILE A 407 15.58 6.77 -13.40
C ILE A 407 15.05 6.90 -11.98
N THR A 408 15.75 6.31 -11.02
CA THR A 408 15.46 6.51 -9.61
C THR A 408 15.64 7.99 -9.27
N LYS A 409 14.53 8.70 -9.07
CA LYS A 409 14.57 10.12 -8.73
C LYS A 409 15.03 10.30 -7.29
N LEU A 410 16.06 11.12 -7.10
CA LEU A 410 16.59 11.46 -5.77
C LEU A 410 15.56 12.29 -4.99
N PRO A 411 15.07 11.85 -3.82
CA PRO A 411 14.21 12.64 -2.97
C PRO A 411 15.01 13.68 -2.19
N ILE A 412 14.68 14.95 -2.35
CA ILE A 412 15.23 16.07 -1.60
C ILE A 412 14.14 16.57 -0.66
N SER A 413 14.30 16.32 0.64
CA SER A 413 13.31 16.65 1.67
C SER A 413 13.76 17.83 2.52
N PHE A 414 12.82 18.73 2.82
CA PHE A 414 13.11 19.91 3.63
C PHE A 414 11.86 20.44 4.34
N TRP A 415 12.07 21.20 5.40
CA TRP A 415 11.03 21.86 6.19
C TRP A 415 11.13 23.37 6.06
N ILE A 416 10.00 24.05 5.84
CA ILE A 416 9.89 25.52 5.88
C ILE A 416 8.73 25.98 6.76
N PRO A 417 8.89 27.07 7.53
CA PRO A 417 7.88 27.53 8.48
C PRO A 417 6.71 28.26 7.85
N GLN A 418 6.86 28.71 6.60
CA GLN A 418 5.83 29.41 5.85
C GLN A 418 5.93 29.12 4.35
N LYS A 419 4.83 29.16 3.61
CA LYS A 419 4.79 29.00 2.15
C LYS A 419 5.70 30.03 1.46
N GLY A 420 6.44 29.58 0.43
CA GLY A 420 7.30 30.47 -0.36
C GLY A 420 8.15 29.75 -1.40
N THR A 421 8.84 30.51 -2.24
CA THR A 421 9.78 29.96 -3.21
C THR A 421 11.09 29.57 -2.54
N VAL A 422 11.61 28.42 -2.92
CA VAL A 422 12.89 27.88 -2.49
C VAL A 422 13.71 27.59 -3.74
N ASN A 423 14.92 28.15 -3.83
CA ASN A 423 15.87 27.79 -4.87
C ASN A 423 16.69 26.58 -4.38
N ILE A 424 16.72 25.54 -5.18
CA ILE A 424 17.47 24.31 -4.93
C ILE A 424 18.56 24.22 -5.98
N SER A 425 19.81 24.06 -5.58
CA SER A 425 20.96 23.99 -6.50
C SER A 425 21.94 22.89 -6.13
N ILE A 426 22.58 22.35 -7.14
CA ILE A 426 23.67 21.38 -7.04
C ILE A 426 24.96 22.09 -7.42
N ILE A 427 25.94 22.02 -6.54
CA ILE A 427 27.21 22.72 -6.67
C ILE A 427 28.34 21.69 -6.79
N ASP A 428 29.14 21.79 -7.82
CA ASP A 428 30.42 21.08 -7.89
C ASP A 428 31.40 21.66 -6.86
N GLN A 429 31.81 20.85 -5.91
CA GLN A 429 32.68 21.33 -4.79
C GLN A 429 34.11 21.61 -5.27
N ASN A 430 34.58 21.00 -6.35
CA ASN A 430 35.90 21.18 -6.90
C ASN A 430 35.97 22.48 -7.71
N GLU A 431 35.03 22.68 -8.63
CA GLU A 431 34.98 23.83 -9.53
C GLU A 431 34.26 25.03 -8.92
N LYS A 432 33.56 24.82 -7.79
CA LYS A 432 32.75 25.83 -7.08
C LYS A 432 31.68 26.52 -7.95
N ASN A 433 31.20 25.81 -8.97
CA ASN A 433 30.17 26.29 -9.87
C ASN A 433 28.83 25.55 -9.62
N THR A 434 27.74 26.21 -9.92
CA THR A 434 26.40 25.60 -9.94
C THR A 434 26.25 24.82 -11.23
N ILE A 435 25.97 23.53 -11.12
CA ILE A 435 25.80 22.64 -12.28
C ILE A 435 24.31 22.37 -12.59
N TRP A 436 23.43 22.63 -11.63
CA TRP A 436 21.99 22.55 -11.78
C TRP A 436 21.29 23.41 -10.73
N GLU A 437 20.16 24.03 -11.11
CA GLU A 437 19.32 24.75 -10.16
C GLU A 437 17.87 24.79 -10.63
N MET A 438 16.95 24.93 -9.67
CA MET A 438 15.54 25.19 -9.94
C MET A 438 14.88 25.92 -8.78
N ASP A 439 13.83 26.67 -9.12
CA ASP A 439 12.92 27.23 -8.15
C ASP A 439 11.75 26.30 -7.86
N PHE A 440 11.44 26.09 -6.60
CA PHE A 440 10.37 25.22 -6.13
C PHE A 440 9.41 25.99 -5.23
N MET A 441 8.11 25.95 -5.56
CA MET A 441 7.07 26.54 -4.71
C MET A 441 6.74 25.58 -3.55
N ALA A 442 7.27 25.90 -2.38
CA ALA A 442 7.12 25.07 -1.20
C ALA A 442 5.94 25.51 -0.32
N ASN A 443 5.26 24.54 0.27
CA ASN A 443 4.22 24.77 1.27
C ASN A 443 4.81 24.82 2.68
N LYS A 444 4.08 25.43 3.63
CA LYS A 444 4.44 25.36 5.05
C LYS A 444 4.54 23.91 5.51
N GLY A 445 5.63 23.53 6.20
CA GLY A 445 5.86 22.21 6.74
C GLY A 445 6.86 21.40 5.92
N LEU A 446 6.68 20.09 5.91
CA LEU A 446 7.52 19.14 5.18
C LEU A 446 7.22 19.20 3.68
N ASN A 447 8.27 19.34 2.89
CA ASN A 447 8.24 19.32 1.44
C ASN A 447 9.22 18.28 0.92
N GLN A 448 8.93 17.70 -0.25
CA GLN A 448 9.84 16.81 -0.95
C GLN A 448 9.81 17.12 -2.45
N LEU A 449 10.99 17.32 -3.03
CA LEU A 449 11.24 17.34 -4.46
C LEU A 449 11.86 16.01 -4.86
N ARG A 450 11.50 15.47 -6.02
CA ARG A 450 12.17 14.32 -6.64
C ARG A 450 12.93 14.77 -7.86
N TRP A 451 14.27 14.77 -7.79
CA TRP A 451 15.14 15.16 -8.87
C TRP A 451 15.63 13.94 -9.67
N ASP A 452 15.55 14.00 -10.97
CA ASP A 452 15.87 12.93 -11.91
C ASP A 452 17.36 12.84 -12.27
N LEU A 453 18.24 13.56 -11.56
CA LEU A 453 19.66 13.65 -11.78
C LEU A 453 20.09 14.32 -13.11
N VAL A 454 19.15 14.89 -13.85
CA VAL A 454 19.43 15.64 -15.08
C VAL A 454 19.96 17.01 -14.75
N ILE A 455 21.11 17.36 -15.33
CA ILE A 455 21.76 18.66 -15.17
C ILE A 455 21.60 19.56 -16.40
N GLU A 456 21.33 18.99 -17.56
CA GLU A 456 21.16 19.73 -18.81
C GLU A 456 20.25 18.95 -19.75
N THR A 457 19.34 19.65 -20.43
CA THR A 457 18.52 19.09 -21.51
C THR A 457 18.80 19.86 -22.79
N GLN A 458 19.38 19.24 -23.80
CA GLN A 458 19.59 19.81 -25.12
C GLN A 458 18.43 19.41 -26.03
N HIS A 459 17.67 20.38 -26.51
CA HIS A 459 16.61 20.16 -27.49
C HIS A 459 17.22 20.05 -28.89
N SER A 460 16.81 19.02 -29.65
CA SER A 460 17.18 18.88 -31.04
C SER A 460 16.25 19.69 -31.93
N ASP A 461 16.81 20.55 -32.79
CA ASP A 461 16.05 21.30 -33.80
C ASP A 461 15.55 20.41 -34.95
N ARG A 462 15.91 19.14 -34.96
CA ARG A 462 15.50 18.16 -36.00
C ARG A 462 14.29 17.36 -35.53
N PRO A 463 13.18 17.30 -36.29
CA PRO A 463 11.91 16.70 -35.84
C PRO A 463 11.97 15.19 -35.54
N TYR A 464 13.03 14.50 -35.94
CA TYR A 464 13.23 13.06 -35.70
C TYR A 464 14.32 12.74 -34.67
N PHE A 465 14.94 13.74 -34.03
CA PHE A 465 15.95 13.53 -33.00
C PHE A 465 15.37 13.87 -31.64
N ARG A 466 15.41 12.92 -30.71
CA ARG A 466 14.98 13.12 -29.31
C ARG A 466 15.90 14.13 -28.61
N SER A 467 15.36 14.84 -27.61
CA SER A 467 16.14 15.68 -26.70
C SER A 467 17.21 14.83 -26.01
N TYR A 468 18.44 15.34 -25.95
CA TYR A 468 19.54 14.70 -25.23
C TYR A 468 19.53 15.22 -23.79
N GLN A 469 19.58 14.31 -22.82
CA GLN A 469 19.70 14.64 -21.40
C GLN A 469 21.10 14.30 -20.88
N LYS A 470 21.71 15.27 -20.21
CA LYS A 470 22.98 15.08 -19.53
C LYS A 470 22.73 14.88 -18.04
N TYR A 471 23.21 13.78 -17.52
CA TYR A 471 23.07 13.41 -16.13
C TYR A 471 24.30 13.80 -15.32
N ILE A 472 24.09 14.04 -14.01
CA ILE A 472 25.21 14.27 -13.08
C ILE A 472 26.07 12.99 -12.99
N LYS A 473 27.40 13.15 -13.00
CA LYS A 473 28.32 12.01 -12.89
C LYS A 473 28.47 11.52 -11.46
N PRO A 474 28.94 10.29 -11.23
CA PRO A 474 29.34 9.82 -9.91
C PRO A 474 30.35 10.76 -9.26
N GLY A 475 30.14 11.09 -7.99
CA GLY A 475 30.97 12.05 -7.25
C GLY A 475 30.30 12.60 -6.02
N THR A 476 30.98 13.56 -5.36
CA THR A 476 30.44 14.27 -4.20
C THR A 476 30.19 15.74 -4.57
N TYR A 477 29.01 16.21 -4.28
CA TYR A 477 28.49 17.53 -4.61
C TYR A 477 27.93 18.23 -3.39
N GLY A 478 27.77 19.55 -3.44
CA GLY A 478 26.98 20.32 -2.49
C GLY A 478 25.53 20.44 -2.97
N LEU A 479 24.56 20.00 -2.18
CA LEU A 479 23.16 20.36 -2.40
C LEU A 479 22.84 21.57 -1.51
N GLN A 480 22.50 22.68 -2.14
CA GLN A 480 22.15 23.92 -1.46
C GLN A 480 20.66 24.22 -1.61
N LEU A 481 20.04 24.65 -0.53
CA LEU A 481 18.68 25.12 -0.47
C LEU A 481 18.67 26.56 0.03
N LYS A 482 18.24 27.47 -0.81
CA LYS A 482 18.23 28.92 -0.53
C LYS A 482 16.81 29.45 -0.48
N THR A 483 16.50 30.17 0.57
CA THR A 483 15.26 30.94 0.73
C THR A 483 15.62 32.44 0.84
N ASN A 484 14.61 33.30 0.86
CA ASN A 484 14.82 34.73 1.13
C ASN A 484 15.40 35.03 2.53
N LYS A 485 15.41 34.04 3.46
CA LYS A 485 15.82 34.21 4.85
C LYS A 485 17.02 33.35 5.25
N LYS A 486 17.23 32.20 4.61
CA LYS A 486 18.25 31.25 5.01
C LYS A 486 18.78 30.44 3.83
N THR A 487 20.07 30.15 3.86
CA THR A 487 20.73 29.20 3.00
C THR A 487 21.14 27.99 3.83
N MET A 488 20.88 26.79 3.35
CA MET A 488 21.26 25.52 3.96
C MET A 488 22.00 24.69 2.93
N GLN A 489 22.95 23.88 3.37
CA GLN A 489 23.71 23.01 2.46
C GLN A 489 23.98 21.66 3.11
N LYS A 490 23.94 20.61 2.31
CA LYS A 490 24.37 19.25 2.68
C LYS A 490 25.16 18.61 1.53
N ASN A 491 25.93 17.59 1.87
CA ASN A 491 26.64 16.81 0.85
C ASN A 491 25.66 15.87 0.15
N LEU A 492 25.79 15.79 -1.16
CA LEU A 492 25.16 14.82 -2.04
C LEU A 492 26.22 13.88 -2.58
N THR A 493 26.03 12.59 -2.39
CA THR A 493 26.90 11.56 -2.99
C THR A 493 26.15 10.84 -4.11
N VAL A 494 26.74 10.84 -5.30
CA VAL A 494 26.27 10.05 -6.44
C VAL A 494 27.23 8.88 -6.63
N LYS A 495 26.75 7.66 -6.50
CA LYS A 495 27.53 6.41 -6.60
C LYS A 495 27.34 5.77 -7.96
N ASN A 496 28.33 4.98 -8.40
CA ASN A 496 28.11 4.04 -9.49
C ASN A 496 27.14 2.94 -9.03
N TYR A 497 26.24 2.54 -9.91
CA TYR A 497 25.47 1.31 -9.74
C TYR A 497 26.42 0.11 -9.93
N TYR A 498 26.48 -0.81 -8.99
CA TYR A 498 27.31 -2.03 -9.05
C TYR A 498 26.53 -3.20 -9.65
#